data_871ca75986bf7ef58f633342d6bf0473
#
_entry.id   871ca75986bf7ef58f633342d6bf0473
#
_cell.length_a   1.000
_cell.length_b   1.000
_cell.length_c   1.000
_cell.angle_alpha   90.00
_cell.angle_beta   90.00
_cell.angle_gamma   90.00
#
_symmetry.space_group_name_H-M   'P 1'
#
loop_
_entity.id
_entity.type
_entity.pdbx_description
1 polymer ?
#
loop_
_entity_poly.entity_id
_entity_poly.type
_entity_poly.pdbx_seq_one_letter_code
_entity_poly.pdbx_strand_id
1 'polypeptide(L)'
;WATGIEIHPGTTIGRRVFIHHGMGVVIGETAEIGDGCTLYHGVTLGGTSWNKGKRHPTLGEGVVIGAGAKVLGPILVGDGAKIGSNAVVVRDVPASATVVGIPARVVLGEDAERRESQAAKMGFSAYAIAADMNDPVVQAIHRLIDHAAEADTRFERLIARLSEAGHDCGDARATADGFDPQRLNRMLD
;
A
#
# COMPACT_ATOMS: atom_id res chain seq x y z
N TRP A 1 18.29 -29.45 2.11
CA TRP A 1 19.28 -29.14 3.14
C TRP A 1 20.49 -28.39 2.57
N ALA A 2 21.03 -28.84 1.45
CA ALA A 2 22.22 -28.21 0.83
C ALA A 2 22.00 -26.77 0.33
N THR A 3 20.78 -26.40 -0.02
CA THR A 3 20.43 -25.09 -0.60
C THR A 3 19.76 -24.13 0.40
N GLY A 4 19.33 -24.64 1.57
CA GLY A 4 18.52 -23.87 2.50
C GLY A 4 17.13 -23.52 1.98
N ILE A 5 16.64 -24.22 0.95
CA ILE A 5 15.31 -24.10 0.37
C ILE A 5 14.50 -25.33 0.75
N GLU A 6 13.27 -25.14 1.24
CA GLU A 6 12.32 -26.20 1.52
C GLU A 6 11.09 -26.04 0.63
N ILE A 7 10.82 -27.02 -0.21
CA ILE A 7 9.63 -27.10 -1.07
C ILE A 7 8.99 -28.46 -0.83
N HIS A 8 7.75 -28.47 -0.33
CA HIS A 8 7.04 -29.72 -0.11
C HIS A 8 6.72 -30.40 -1.44
N PRO A 9 6.89 -31.74 -1.55
CA PRO A 9 6.63 -32.46 -2.81
C PRO A 9 5.21 -32.32 -3.37
N GLY A 10 4.23 -32.01 -2.53
CA GLY A 10 2.84 -31.78 -2.93
C GLY A 10 2.55 -30.41 -3.52
N THR A 11 3.53 -29.50 -3.53
CA THR A 11 3.37 -28.16 -4.07
C THR A 11 3.16 -28.19 -5.59
N THR A 12 2.22 -27.39 -6.10
CA THR A 12 2.05 -27.17 -7.53
C THR A 12 2.83 -25.91 -7.94
N ILE A 13 3.76 -26.07 -8.90
CA ILE A 13 4.58 -24.96 -9.39
C ILE A 13 4.43 -24.84 -10.90
N GLY A 14 4.05 -23.64 -11.35
CA GLY A 14 3.93 -23.28 -12.75
C GLY A 14 5.26 -23.18 -13.48
N ARG A 15 5.23 -22.70 -14.70
CA ARG A 15 6.41 -22.54 -15.56
C ARG A 15 7.10 -21.21 -15.28
N ARG A 16 8.42 -21.15 -15.54
CA ARG A 16 9.21 -19.91 -15.45
C ARG A 16 9.15 -19.25 -14.08
N VAL A 17 8.90 -20.01 -13.04
CA VAL A 17 9.01 -19.51 -11.64
C VAL A 17 10.49 -19.32 -11.32
N PHE A 18 10.81 -18.13 -10.81
CA PHE A 18 12.17 -17.75 -10.46
C PHE A 18 12.32 -17.57 -8.95
N ILE A 19 13.26 -18.30 -8.33
CA ILE A 19 13.60 -18.16 -6.93
C ILE A 19 14.94 -17.43 -6.83
N HIS A 20 14.90 -16.18 -6.38
CA HIS A 20 16.06 -15.30 -6.31
C HIS A 20 16.71 -15.37 -4.92
N HIS A 21 17.97 -15.82 -4.85
CA HIS A 21 18.69 -16.02 -3.59
C HIS A 21 17.94 -16.93 -2.59
N GLY A 22 17.50 -18.10 -3.00
CA GLY A 22 16.49 -18.95 -2.36
C GLY A 22 16.69 -19.35 -0.89
N MET A 23 17.76 -18.95 -0.21
CA MET A 23 18.03 -19.27 1.18
C MET A 23 16.83 -18.92 2.09
N GLY A 24 16.37 -19.89 2.88
CA GLY A 24 15.25 -19.72 3.83
C GLY A 24 13.87 -19.65 3.17
N VAL A 25 13.74 -19.96 1.88
CA VAL A 25 12.43 -20.12 1.22
C VAL A 25 11.78 -21.40 1.74
N VAL A 26 10.51 -21.29 2.16
CA VAL A 26 9.70 -22.43 2.63
C VAL A 26 8.36 -22.42 1.91
N ILE A 27 8.03 -23.49 1.19
CA ILE A 27 6.80 -23.63 0.43
C ILE A 27 6.05 -24.87 0.90
N GLY A 28 4.84 -24.66 1.44
CA GLY A 28 4.03 -25.70 2.06
C GLY A 28 3.28 -26.57 1.04
N GLU A 29 2.82 -27.72 1.51
CA GLU A 29 2.23 -28.84 0.75
C GLU A 29 1.16 -28.45 -0.29
N THR A 30 0.19 -27.65 0.11
CA THR A 30 -0.95 -27.28 -0.73
C THR A 30 -0.81 -25.90 -1.36
N ALA A 31 0.42 -25.35 -1.40
CA ALA A 31 0.69 -24.11 -2.11
C ALA A 31 0.60 -24.34 -3.63
N GLU A 32 0.08 -23.33 -4.32
CA GLU A 32 0.01 -23.31 -5.77
C GLU A 32 0.68 -22.02 -6.25
N ILE A 33 1.56 -22.12 -7.24
CA ILE A 33 2.34 -21.01 -7.76
C ILE A 33 2.10 -20.95 -9.26
N GLY A 34 1.51 -19.84 -9.73
CA GLY A 34 1.25 -19.59 -11.14
C GLY A 34 2.53 -19.37 -11.98
N ASP A 35 2.37 -19.28 -13.28
CA ASP A 35 3.45 -19.07 -14.23
C ASP A 35 4.14 -17.72 -14.01
N GLY A 36 5.46 -17.68 -14.23
CA GLY A 36 6.25 -16.44 -14.23
C GLY A 36 6.41 -15.75 -12.87
N CYS A 37 6.06 -16.40 -11.75
CA CYS A 37 6.23 -15.84 -10.43
C CYS A 37 7.71 -15.68 -10.05
N THR A 38 8.00 -14.67 -9.22
CA THR A 38 9.33 -14.43 -8.63
C THR A 38 9.24 -14.44 -7.11
N LEU A 39 10.04 -15.27 -6.47
CA LEU A 39 10.15 -15.35 -5.01
C LEU A 39 11.57 -15.01 -4.57
N TYR A 40 11.70 -14.12 -3.60
CA TYR A 40 12.99 -13.80 -3.02
C TYR A 40 13.30 -14.67 -1.79
N HIS A 41 14.53 -14.54 -1.28
CA HIS A 41 14.99 -15.29 -0.10
C HIS A 41 14.08 -15.09 1.12
N GLY A 42 14.03 -16.09 1.99
CA GLY A 42 13.29 -16.03 3.25
C GLY A 42 11.76 -15.98 3.09
N VAL A 43 11.24 -16.11 1.87
CA VAL A 43 9.80 -16.16 1.63
C VAL A 43 9.18 -17.42 2.23
N THR A 44 8.01 -17.29 2.86
CA THR A 44 7.25 -18.44 3.35
C THR A 44 5.85 -18.44 2.72
N LEU A 45 5.49 -19.51 2.04
CA LEU A 45 4.13 -19.84 1.64
C LEU A 45 3.58 -20.86 2.63
N GLY A 46 3.02 -20.37 3.75
CA GLY A 46 2.70 -21.14 4.94
C GLY A 46 1.21 -21.41 5.14
N GLY A 47 0.90 -22.42 5.93
CA GLY A 47 -0.46 -22.69 6.39
C GLY A 47 -0.73 -22.02 7.74
N THR A 48 -2.03 -21.79 8.03
CA THR A 48 -2.49 -21.26 9.33
C THR A 48 -3.25 -22.30 10.14
N SER A 49 -3.42 -23.52 9.63
CA SER A 49 -4.10 -24.62 10.32
C SER A 49 -3.40 -25.95 10.11
N TRP A 50 -3.67 -26.91 10.99
CA TRP A 50 -3.21 -28.30 10.89
C TRP A 50 -4.21 -29.22 10.16
N ASN A 51 -5.33 -28.68 9.72
CA ASN A 51 -6.35 -29.44 9.00
C ASN A 51 -5.83 -29.94 7.65
N LYS A 52 -6.21 -31.16 7.28
CA LYS A 52 -5.94 -31.67 5.93
C LYS A 52 -6.75 -30.87 4.90
N GLY A 53 -6.19 -30.66 3.73
CA GLY A 53 -6.80 -29.90 2.64
C GLY A 53 -6.06 -28.58 2.34
N LYS A 54 -6.69 -27.72 1.56
CA LYS A 54 -6.11 -26.42 1.17
C LYS A 54 -5.90 -25.53 2.39
N ARG A 55 -4.64 -25.26 2.72
CA ARG A 55 -4.22 -24.46 3.87
C ARG A 55 -3.05 -23.51 3.57
N HIS A 56 -2.50 -23.60 2.35
CA HIS A 56 -1.42 -22.75 1.86
C HIS A 56 -1.91 -21.86 0.73
N PRO A 57 -1.23 -20.74 0.45
CA PRO A 57 -1.69 -19.78 -0.54
C PRO A 57 -1.67 -20.33 -1.97
N THR A 58 -2.49 -19.68 -2.81
CA THR A 58 -2.46 -19.77 -4.26
C THR A 58 -1.95 -18.44 -4.82
N LEU A 59 -0.89 -18.48 -5.60
CA LEU A 59 -0.35 -17.33 -6.33
C LEU A 59 -0.80 -17.42 -7.79
N GLY A 60 -1.37 -16.34 -8.30
CA GLY A 60 -1.67 -16.15 -9.71
C GLY A 60 -0.40 -16.03 -10.57
N GLU A 61 -0.56 -15.66 -11.83
CA GLU A 61 0.55 -15.52 -12.76
C GLU A 61 1.34 -14.22 -12.50
N GLY A 62 2.66 -14.26 -12.68
CA GLY A 62 3.54 -13.09 -12.62
C GLY A 62 3.63 -12.40 -11.24
N VAL A 63 3.23 -13.08 -10.17
CA VAL A 63 3.31 -12.54 -8.80
C VAL A 63 4.76 -12.39 -8.37
N VAL A 64 5.08 -11.26 -7.72
CA VAL A 64 6.40 -10.98 -7.16
C VAL A 64 6.32 -10.93 -5.63
N ILE A 65 7.10 -11.76 -4.95
CA ILE A 65 7.15 -11.81 -3.49
C ILE A 65 8.52 -11.39 -3.00
N GLY A 66 8.55 -10.23 -2.32
CA GLY A 66 9.76 -9.63 -1.77
C GLY A 66 10.41 -10.45 -0.66
N ALA A 67 11.67 -10.17 -0.40
CA ALA A 67 12.50 -10.89 0.55
C ALA A 67 11.86 -10.95 1.96
N GLY A 68 11.90 -12.12 2.57
CA GLY A 68 11.40 -12.32 3.94
C GLY A 68 9.88 -12.29 4.10
N ALA A 69 9.10 -12.03 3.04
CA ALA A 69 7.65 -11.95 3.15
C ALA A 69 7.02 -13.29 3.55
N LYS A 70 5.93 -13.23 4.32
CA LYS A 70 5.16 -14.37 4.80
C LYS A 70 3.75 -14.30 4.23
N VAL A 71 3.39 -15.23 3.38
CA VAL A 71 2.04 -15.38 2.82
C VAL A 71 1.39 -16.58 3.47
N LEU A 72 0.38 -16.35 4.29
CA LEU A 72 -0.10 -17.34 5.24
C LEU A 72 -1.60 -17.63 5.07
N GLY A 73 -1.94 -18.91 5.02
CA GLY A 73 -3.31 -19.40 4.91
C GLY A 73 -3.74 -19.70 3.48
N PRO A 74 -4.96 -20.23 3.30
CA PRO A 74 -5.51 -20.60 2.00
C PRO A 74 -6.03 -19.38 1.24
N ILE A 75 -5.19 -18.34 1.13
CA ILE A 75 -5.51 -17.06 0.49
C ILE A 75 -5.12 -17.06 -0.98
N LEU A 76 -5.77 -16.19 -1.75
CA LEU A 76 -5.47 -15.95 -3.15
C LEU A 76 -4.66 -14.66 -3.31
N VAL A 77 -3.55 -14.75 -4.02
CA VAL A 77 -2.78 -13.60 -4.49
C VAL A 77 -2.99 -13.48 -5.99
N GLY A 78 -3.69 -12.43 -6.43
CA GLY A 78 -4.08 -12.24 -7.83
C GLY A 78 -2.90 -11.99 -8.77
N ASP A 79 -3.14 -12.15 -10.06
CA ASP A 79 -2.13 -12.03 -11.11
C ASP A 79 -1.39 -10.68 -11.07
N GLY A 80 -0.07 -10.72 -11.26
CA GLY A 80 0.77 -9.53 -11.28
C GLY A 80 0.88 -8.78 -9.95
N ALA A 81 0.31 -9.30 -8.86
CA ALA A 81 0.41 -8.68 -7.55
C ALA A 81 1.86 -8.65 -7.04
N LYS A 82 2.18 -7.65 -6.23
CA LYS A 82 3.50 -7.45 -5.64
C LYS A 82 3.40 -7.43 -4.12
N ILE A 83 4.16 -8.29 -3.48
CA ILE A 83 4.27 -8.37 -2.02
C ILE A 83 5.60 -7.73 -1.61
N GLY A 84 5.55 -6.69 -0.79
CA GLY A 84 6.74 -6.00 -0.29
C GLY A 84 7.59 -6.88 0.63
N SER A 85 8.87 -6.55 0.76
CA SER A 85 9.79 -7.27 1.63
C SER A 85 9.31 -7.26 3.09
N ASN A 86 9.46 -8.40 3.78
CA ASN A 86 9.01 -8.63 5.16
C ASN A 86 7.51 -8.40 5.42
N ALA A 87 6.69 -8.28 4.40
CA ALA A 87 5.24 -8.19 4.58
C ALA A 87 4.65 -9.50 5.11
N VAL A 88 3.60 -9.41 5.93
CA VAL A 88 2.83 -10.56 6.43
C VAL A 88 1.42 -10.51 5.87
N VAL A 89 1.16 -11.34 4.85
CA VAL A 89 -0.09 -11.39 4.11
C VAL A 89 -0.96 -12.51 4.68
N VAL A 90 -2.14 -12.15 5.16
CA VAL A 90 -3.12 -13.07 5.79
C VAL A 90 -4.52 -12.92 5.19
N ARG A 91 -4.66 -12.18 4.09
CA ARG A 91 -5.91 -11.96 3.36
C ARG A 91 -5.62 -11.96 1.86
N ASP A 92 -6.67 -12.20 1.07
CA ASP A 92 -6.58 -12.15 -0.38
C ASP A 92 -6.02 -10.81 -0.88
N VAL A 93 -5.21 -10.89 -1.95
CA VAL A 93 -4.59 -9.73 -2.59
C VAL A 93 -5.16 -9.60 -4.00
N PRO A 94 -5.74 -8.45 -4.37
CA PRO A 94 -6.26 -8.22 -5.71
C PRO A 94 -5.16 -8.31 -6.79
N ALA A 95 -5.55 -8.62 -8.01
CA ALA A 95 -4.63 -8.62 -9.15
C ALA A 95 -3.97 -7.24 -9.32
N SER A 96 -2.70 -7.24 -9.70
CA SER A 96 -1.86 -6.05 -9.93
C SER A 96 -1.68 -5.14 -8.70
N ALA A 97 -2.22 -5.51 -7.54
CA ALA A 97 -2.06 -4.73 -6.32
C ALA A 97 -0.66 -4.88 -5.71
N THR A 98 -0.18 -3.81 -5.09
CA THR A 98 1.01 -3.87 -4.24
C THR A 98 0.59 -3.89 -2.77
N VAL A 99 1.13 -4.81 -1.97
CA VAL A 99 0.86 -4.89 -0.53
C VAL A 99 2.15 -4.85 0.28
N VAL A 100 2.12 -4.13 1.40
CA VAL A 100 3.27 -3.95 2.29
C VAL A 100 2.84 -3.96 3.77
N GLY A 101 3.77 -4.23 4.66
CA GLY A 101 3.58 -4.08 6.11
C GLY A 101 3.17 -5.36 6.86
N ILE A 102 2.94 -5.24 8.16
CA ILE A 102 2.58 -6.31 9.11
C ILE A 102 1.41 -5.82 9.98
N PRO A 103 0.16 -6.30 9.77
CA PRO A 103 -0.31 -7.09 8.63
C PRO A 103 -0.25 -6.31 7.32
N ALA A 104 -0.09 -7.02 6.19
CA ALA A 104 0.03 -6.41 4.88
C ALA A 104 -1.26 -5.66 4.48
N ARG A 105 -1.08 -4.47 3.88
CA ARG A 105 -2.15 -3.62 3.37
C ARG A 105 -1.86 -3.25 1.92
N VAL A 106 -2.91 -3.09 1.14
CA VAL A 106 -2.80 -2.64 -0.25
C VAL A 106 -2.32 -1.19 -0.28
N VAL A 107 -1.24 -0.95 -1.03
CA VAL A 107 -0.81 0.41 -1.39
C VAL A 107 -1.61 0.82 -2.61
N LEU A 108 -2.55 1.73 -2.45
CA LEU A 108 -3.41 2.20 -3.52
C LEU A 108 -2.60 3.17 -4.42
N GLY A 109 -2.16 2.70 -5.59
CA GLY A 109 -1.38 3.49 -6.53
C GLY A 109 -2.13 4.73 -7.04
N GLU A 110 -3.42 4.61 -7.34
CA GLU A 110 -4.24 5.73 -7.86
C GLU A 110 -4.50 6.82 -6.81
N ASP A 111 -4.69 6.44 -5.54
CA ASP A 111 -4.82 7.42 -4.46
C ASP A 111 -3.49 8.10 -4.11
N ALA A 112 -2.37 7.42 -4.27
CA ALA A 112 -1.05 8.02 -4.09
C ALA A 112 -0.78 9.07 -5.19
N GLU A 113 -1.02 8.75 -6.47
CA GLU A 113 -0.86 9.70 -7.59
C GLU A 113 -1.80 10.90 -7.47
N ARG A 114 -3.04 10.68 -7.02
CA ARG A 114 -4.03 11.74 -6.82
C ARG A 114 -3.64 12.66 -5.66
N ARG A 115 -3.14 12.09 -4.56
CA ARG A 115 -2.62 12.85 -3.41
C ARG A 115 -1.34 13.58 -3.75
N GLU A 116 -0.44 12.97 -4.51
CA GLU A 116 0.80 13.60 -4.99
C GLU A 116 0.49 14.78 -5.92
N SER A 117 -0.49 14.65 -6.81
CA SER A 117 -0.94 15.75 -7.67
C SER A 117 -1.63 16.87 -6.88
N GLN A 118 -2.38 16.55 -5.82
CA GLN A 118 -2.99 17.54 -4.92
C GLN A 118 -1.95 18.22 -4.03
N ALA A 119 -1.00 17.46 -3.47
CA ALA A 119 0.11 18.00 -2.68
C ALA A 119 1.01 18.92 -3.52
N ALA A 120 1.28 18.55 -4.78
CA ALA A 120 2.03 19.40 -5.71
C ALA A 120 1.30 20.70 -6.03
N LYS A 121 -0.03 20.68 -6.16
CA LYS A 121 -0.86 21.89 -6.37
C LYS A 121 -0.86 22.83 -5.15
N MET A 122 -0.67 22.28 -3.96
CA MET A 122 -0.60 23.03 -2.69
C MET A 122 0.84 23.44 -2.31
N GLY A 123 1.84 23.17 -3.17
CA GLY A 123 3.24 23.50 -2.90
C GLY A 123 3.91 22.60 -1.85
N PHE A 124 3.28 21.50 -1.49
CA PHE A 124 3.83 20.51 -0.55
C PHE A 124 4.82 19.58 -1.28
N SER A 125 6.03 19.47 -0.77
CA SER A 125 6.98 18.46 -1.26
C SER A 125 6.56 17.08 -0.76
N ALA A 126 6.18 16.19 -1.67
CA ALA A 126 5.76 14.82 -1.38
C ALA A 126 6.84 13.95 -0.68
N TYR A 127 8.05 14.48 -0.54
CA TYR A 127 9.20 13.72 -0.06
C TYR A 127 9.16 13.39 1.45
N ALA A 128 8.50 14.22 2.26
CA ALA A 128 8.42 14.01 3.71
C ALA A 128 7.25 13.09 4.14
N ILE A 129 6.26 12.88 3.26
CA ILE A 129 5.01 12.16 3.60
C ILE A 129 5.05 10.68 3.16
N ALA A 130 5.98 10.32 2.26
CA ALA A 130 6.07 8.95 1.72
C ALA A 130 6.72 7.94 2.67
N ALA A 131 7.32 8.38 3.78
CA ALA A 131 8.17 7.51 4.61
C ALA A 131 7.37 6.58 5.55
N ASP A 132 6.15 6.92 5.96
CA ASP A 132 5.38 6.07 6.87
C ASP A 132 3.86 6.20 6.74
N MET A 133 3.30 5.77 5.58
CA MET A 133 1.84 5.79 5.33
C MET A 133 1.02 4.87 6.25
N ASN A 134 1.65 4.09 7.12
CA ASN A 134 0.97 3.20 8.06
C ASN A 134 0.91 3.75 9.49
N ASP A 135 1.55 4.87 9.77
CA ASP A 135 1.48 5.52 11.08
C ASP A 135 0.07 6.13 11.26
N PRO A 136 -0.66 5.79 12.34
CA PRO A 136 -1.96 6.39 12.66
C PRO A 136 -1.91 7.92 12.78
N VAL A 137 -0.79 8.49 13.21
CA VAL A 137 -0.58 9.93 13.33
C VAL A 137 -0.49 10.57 11.95
N VAL A 138 0.27 9.97 11.03
CA VAL A 138 0.38 10.43 9.63
C VAL A 138 -0.98 10.35 8.94
N GLN A 139 -1.77 9.29 9.16
CA GLN A 139 -3.12 9.18 8.64
C GLN A 139 -4.07 10.25 9.22
N ALA A 140 -3.94 10.57 10.50
CA ALA A 140 -4.74 11.63 11.14
C ALA A 140 -4.38 13.01 10.57
N ILE A 141 -3.10 13.27 10.35
CA ILE A 141 -2.60 14.51 9.71
C ILE A 141 -3.13 14.62 8.28
N HIS A 142 -3.09 13.55 7.48
CA HIS A 142 -3.65 13.57 6.13
C HIS A 142 -5.14 13.89 6.12
N ARG A 143 -5.93 13.28 7.02
CA ARG A 143 -7.37 13.58 7.14
C ARG A 143 -7.63 15.03 7.55
N LEU A 144 -6.79 15.60 8.39
CA LEU A 144 -6.89 17.01 8.78
C LEU A 144 -6.56 17.94 7.62
N ILE A 145 -5.55 17.62 6.81
CA ILE A 145 -5.19 18.37 5.60
C ILE A 145 -6.32 18.31 4.58
N ASP A 146 -6.88 17.12 4.32
CA ASP A 146 -8.01 16.92 3.41
C ASP A 146 -9.24 17.73 3.89
N HIS A 147 -9.52 17.70 5.20
CA HIS A 147 -10.63 18.45 5.79
C HIS A 147 -10.43 19.97 5.68
N ALA A 148 -9.22 20.46 5.91
CA ALA A 148 -8.89 21.87 5.76
C ALA A 148 -9.06 22.34 4.30
N ALA A 149 -8.56 21.58 3.34
CA ALA A 149 -8.71 21.88 1.91
C ALA A 149 -10.18 21.88 1.44
N GLU A 150 -10.99 20.94 1.96
CA GLU A 150 -12.43 20.94 1.70
C GLU A 150 -13.13 22.15 2.34
N ALA A 151 -12.75 22.53 3.55
CA ALA A 151 -13.30 23.69 4.23
C ALA A 151 -13.00 24.98 3.44
N ASP A 152 -11.77 25.18 2.99
CA ASP A 152 -11.37 26.31 2.16
C ASP A 152 -12.18 26.38 0.86
N THR A 153 -12.34 25.24 0.18
CA THR A 153 -13.16 25.17 -1.05
C THR A 153 -14.62 25.52 -0.79
N ARG A 154 -15.18 25.12 0.36
CA ARG A 154 -16.55 25.48 0.75
C ARG A 154 -16.66 26.97 1.07
N PHE A 155 -15.67 27.53 1.74
CA PHE A 155 -15.58 28.97 2.02
C PHE A 155 -15.53 29.80 0.76
N GLU A 156 -14.68 29.43 -0.20
CA GLU A 156 -14.61 30.14 -1.49
C GLU A 156 -15.93 30.11 -2.24
N ARG A 157 -16.64 28.96 -2.24
CA ARG A 157 -17.97 28.85 -2.85
C ARG A 157 -19.02 29.71 -2.15
N LEU A 158 -18.96 29.81 -0.82
CA LEU A 158 -19.85 30.68 -0.05
C LEU A 158 -19.60 32.16 -0.34
N ILE A 159 -18.34 32.58 -0.36
CA ILE A 159 -17.94 33.93 -0.69
C ILE A 159 -18.39 34.30 -2.12
N ALA A 160 -18.22 33.39 -3.09
CA ALA A 160 -18.66 33.60 -4.45
C ALA A 160 -20.20 33.80 -4.53
N ARG A 161 -20.99 32.98 -3.84
CA ARG A 161 -22.44 33.09 -3.77
C ARG A 161 -22.91 34.40 -3.09
N LEU A 162 -22.23 34.80 -2.03
CA LEU A 162 -22.54 36.06 -1.34
C LEU A 162 -22.23 37.28 -2.23
N SER A 163 -21.12 37.21 -2.95
CA SER A 163 -20.75 38.27 -3.92
C SER A 163 -21.76 38.35 -5.07
N GLU A 164 -22.23 37.21 -5.62
CA GLU A 164 -23.30 37.16 -6.64
C GLU A 164 -24.63 37.70 -6.11
N ALA A 165 -24.90 37.55 -4.81
CA ALA A 165 -26.09 38.09 -4.16
C ALA A 165 -25.96 39.59 -3.80
N GLY A 166 -24.84 40.24 -4.17
CA GLY A 166 -24.65 41.69 -3.98
C GLY A 166 -24.10 42.08 -2.61
N HIS A 167 -23.60 41.11 -1.81
CA HIS A 167 -22.93 41.39 -0.55
C HIS A 167 -21.39 41.61 -0.77
N ASP A 168 -20.88 42.69 -0.21
CA ASP A 168 -19.45 42.98 -0.26
C ASP A 168 -18.71 42.08 0.72
N CYS A 169 -17.93 41.12 0.19
CA CYS A 169 -17.12 40.17 0.95
C CYS A 169 -15.60 40.53 0.96
N GLY A 170 -15.27 41.77 0.68
CA GLY A 170 -13.87 42.23 0.56
C GLY A 170 -13.02 41.95 1.80
N ASP A 171 -13.55 42.20 2.98
CA ASP A 171 -12.86 41.96 4.28
C ASP A 171 -12.79 40.47 4.66
N ALA A 172 -13.73 39.65 4.22
CA ALA A 172 -13.73 38.21 4.55
C ALA A 172 -12.55 37.47 3.87
N ARG A 173 -12.04 37.98 2.73
CA ARG A 173 -10.85 37.44 2.08
C ARG A 173 -9.54 37.85 2.74
N ALA A 174 -9.52 39.02 3.38
CA ALA A 174 -8.32 39.56 4.03
C ALA A 174 -8.05 38.99 5.43
N THR A 175 -9.09 38.49 6.11
CA THR A 175 -9.01 37.93 7.47
C THR A 175 -8.90 36.40 7.51
N ALA A 176 -9.10 35.72 6.39
CA ALA A 176 -8.77 34.30 6.28
C ALA A 176 -7.23 34.22 6.29
N ASP A 177 -6.64 34.00 7.46
CA ASP A 177 -5.24 33.55 7.59
C ASP A 177 -5.16 32.22 6.87
N GLY A 178 -4.92 32.27 5.55
CA GLY A 178 -4.90 31.13 4.68
C GLY A 178 -3.91 30.11 5.27
N PHE A 179 -4.32 28.86 5.37
CA PHE A 179 -3.44 27.77 5.73
C PHE A 179 -2.18 27.86 4.87
N ASP A 180 -1.05 28.22 5.49
CA ASP A 180 0.25 28.33 4.81
C ASP A 180 1.01 26.99 4.97
N PRO A 181 0.97 26.12 3.92
CA PRO A 181 1.67 24.84 3.94
C PRO A 181 3.18 24.97 4.11
N GLN A 182 3.77 26.13 3.69
CA GLN A 182 5.21 26.37 3.81
C GLN A 182 5.64 26.64 5.26
N ARG A 183 4.72 27.14 6.08
CA ARG A 183 4.99 27.36 7.50
C ARG A 183 5.05 26.03 8.27
N LEU A 184 4.25 25.04 7.86
CA LEU A 184 4.30 23.68 8.43
C LEU A 184 5.59 22.96 8.04
N ASN A 185 6.04 23.08 6.81
CA ASN A 185 7.32 22.47 6.38
C ASN A 185 8.51 23.01 7.17
N ARG A 186 8.52 24.30 7.52
CA ARG A 186 9.58 24.91 8.35
C ARG A 186 9.57 24.46 9.82
N MET A 187 8.51 23.82 10.29
CA MET A 187 8.41 23.30 11.66
C MET A 187 8.78 21.81 11.75
N LEU A 188 8.97 21.14 10.61
CA LEU A 188 9.30 19.72 10.50
C LEU A 188 10.78 19.46 10.11
N ASP A 189 11.53 20.53 9.72
CA ASP A 189 12.98 20.55 9.56
C ASP A 189 13.69 20.88 10.90
#